data_bf1c9a00f4afc4057c21916f1364ed2f
#
_entry.id   bf1c9a00f4afc4057c21916f1364ed2f
#
_cell.length_a   1.000
_cell.length_b   1.000
_cell.length_c   1.000
_cell.angle_alpha   90.00
_cell.angle_beta   90.00
_cell.angle_gamma   90.00
#
_symmetry.space_group_name_H-M   'P 1'
#
loop_
_entity.id
_entity.type
_entity.pdbx_description
1 polymer ?
#
loop_
_entity_poly.entity_id
_entity_poly.type
_entity_poly.pdbx_seq_one_letter_code
_entity_poly.pdbx_strand_id
1 'polypeptide(L)'
;MPHVKLEHTENVQWKNPIQDIFPKLQTVLIQHARVKPENCKSRSMELKYFHCAGKSHFSGFIHLEISLLSGRDEEVKTNIGKECSRIIQSFIENIAEIQVSVELRDMDRNGYFTTNQL
;
A
#
# COMPACT_ATOMS: atom_id res chain seq x y z
N MET A 1 11.05 7.31 -3.20
CA MET A 1 11.54 6.36 -2.30
C MET A 1 10.95 6.66 -0.97
N PRO A 2 9.77 6.35 -0.72
CA PRO A 2 9.18 5.04 -1.03
C PRO A 2 8.37 5.00 -2.32
N HIS A 3 8.11 3.77 -2.74
CA HIS A 3 7.12 3.48 -3.76
C HIS A 3 5.93 2.80 -3.11
N VAL A 4 4.75 3.30 -3.40
CA VAL A 4 3.49 2.78 -2.86
C VAL A 4 2.66 2.29 -4.04
N LYS A 5 2.41 0.99 -4.09
CA LYS A 5 1.62 0.37 -5.15
C LYS A 5 0.37 -0.25 -4.55
N LEU A 6 -0.78 0.18 -4.98
CA LEU A 6 -2.04 -0.37 -4.51
C LEU A 6 -2.74 -1.07 -5.68
N GLU A 7 -2.85 -2.40 -5.59
CA GLU A 7 -3.63 -3.17 -6.53
C GLU A 7 -4.98 -3.50 -5.91
N HIS A 8 -6.05 -3.37 -6.70
CA HIS A 8 -7.38 -3.73 -6.20
C HIS A 8 -8.23 -4.35 -7.31
N THR A 9 -9.07 -5.29 -6.92
CA THR A 9 -10.03 -5.87 -7.85
C THR A 9 -11.11 -4.84 -8.17
N GLU A 10 -11.72 -4.96 -9.36
CA GLU A 10 -12.70 -3.96 -9.82
C GLU A 10 -13.98 -3.93 -9.00
N ASN A 11 -14.26 -4.99 -8.22
CA ASN A 11 -15.45 -5.10 -7.39
C ASN A 11 -15.34 -4.46 -6.00
N VAL A 12 -14.24 -3.78 -5.72
CA VAL A 12 -14.12 -3.02 -4.48
C VAL A 12 -15.04 -1.81 -4.54
N GLN A 13 -15.86 -1.65 -3.51
CA GLN A 13 -16.77 -0.50 -3.38
C GLN A 13 -16.15 0.56 -2.49
N TRP A 14 -15.65 1.62 -3.11
CA TRP A 14 -14.95 2.69 -2.40
C TRP A 14 -15.94 3.70 -1.82
N LYS A 15 -15.75 4.06 -0.55
CA LYS A 15 -16.54 5.12 0.10
C LYS A 15 -16.14 6.51 -0.37
N ASN A 16 -14.85 6.68 -0.70
CA ASN A 16 -14.26 7.93 -1.12
C ASN A 16 -13.40 7.69 -2.35
N PRO A 17 -13.08 8.73 -3.13
CA PRO A 17 -12.19 8.56 -4.26
C PRO A 17 -10.87 7.94 -3.83
N ILE A 18 -10.38 6.96 -4.59
CA ILE A 18 -9.14 6.25 -4.26
C ILE A 18 -7.95 7.20 -4.18
N GLN A 19 -7.98 8.29 -4.95
CA GLN A 19 -6.91 9.28 -4.94
C GLN A 19 -6.70 9.86 -3.53
N ASP A 20 -7.75 9.93 -2.72
CA ASP A 20 -7.69 10.51 -1.37
C ASP A 20 -6.96 9.61 -0.37
N ILE A 21 -6.72 8.34 -0.71
CA ILE A 21 -6.03 7.42 0.19
C ILE A 21 -4.53 7.70 0.24
N PHE A 22 -3.95 8.17 -0.87
CA PHE A 22 -2.49 8.33 -0.97
C PHE A 22 -1.92 9.33 0.05
N PRO A 23 -2.50 10.53 0.25
CA PRO A 23 -1.98 11.43 1.29
C PRO A 23 -2.02 10.81 2.68
N LYS A 24 -3.02 9.99 2.98
CA LYS A 24 -3.14 9.33 4.29
C LYS A 24 -2.07 8.27 4.49
N LEU A 25 -1.80 7.46 3.47
CA LEU A 25 -0.72 6.47 3.51
C LEU A 25 0.64 7.16 3.62
N GLN A 26 0.82 8.27 2.89
CA GLN A 26 2.05 9.05 2.94
C GLN A 26 2.31 9.59 4.35
N THR A 27 1.27 10.06 5.05
CA THR A 27 1.40 10.55 6.41
C THR A 27 1.96 9.47 7.34
N VAL A 28 1.49 8.23 7.19
CA VAL A 28 2.00 7.10 7.96
C VAL A 28 3.50 6.90 7.72
N LEU A 29 3.92 6.97 6.45
CA LEU A 29 5.32 6.80 6.08
C LEU A 29 6.20 7.92 6.62
N ILE A 30 5.70 9.15 6.60
CA ILE A 30 6.43 10.29 7.16
C ILE A 30 6.62 10.11 8.67
N GLN A 31 5.57 9.72 9.38
CA GLN A 31 5.61 9.58 10.83
C GLN A 31 6.50 8.45 11.30
N HIS A 32 6.43 7.28 10.64
CA HIS A 32 7.12 6.07 11.10
C HIS A 32 8.46 5.84 10.43
N ALA A 33 8.57 6.12 9.14
CA ALA A 33 9.79 5.85 8.38
C ALA A 33 10.62 7.11 8.09
N ARG A 34 10.11 8.28 8.48
CA ARG A 34 10.77 9.57 8.33
C ARG A 34 11.15 9.88 6.88
N VAL A 35 10.29 9.47 5.96
CA VAL A 35 10.49 9.77 4.54
C VAL A 35 10.14 11.23 4.27
N LYS A 36 10.73 11.78 3.21
CA LYS A 36 10.39 13.12 2.73
C LYS A 36 9.19 13.04 1.80
N PRO A 37 8.18 13.91 1.96
CA PRO A 37 6.97 13.86 1.11
C PRO A 37 7.28 13.88 -0.39
N GLU A 38 8.24 14.70 -0.81
CA GLU A 38 8.60 14.84 -2.22
C GLU A 38 9.19 13.58 -2.83
N ASN A 39 9.62 12.62 -2.01
CA ASN A 39 10.18 11.36 -2.48
C ASN A 39 9.13 10.24 -2.62
N CYS A 40 7.91 10.46 -2.10
CA CYS A 40 6.85 9.44 -2.16
C CYS A 40 6.24 9.37 -3.56
N LYS A 41 6.17 8.18 -4.12
CA LYS A 41 5.52 7.91 -5.40
C LYS A 41 4.45 6.86 -5.19
N SER A 42 3.19 7.26 -5.34
CA SER A 42 2.05 6.39 -5.10
C SER A 42 1.25 6.17 -6.38
N ARG A 43 0.70 4.98 -6.54
CA ARG A 43 -0.12 4.62 -7.69
C ARG A 43 -1.05 3.49 -7.34
N SER A 44 -2.12 3.39 -8.11
CA SER A 44 -3.06 2.27 -8.00
C SER A 44 -3.28 1.62 -9.34
N MET A 45 -3.64 0.34 -9.30
CA MET A 45 -3.99 -0.44 -10.48
C MET A 45 -5.28 -1.18 -10.21
N GLU A 46 -6.27 -0.98 -11.07
CA GLU A 46 -7.52 -1.73 -11.04
C GLU A 46 -7.35 -3.02 -11.83
N LEU A 47 -7.70 -4.14 -11.21
CA LEU A 47 -7.59 -5.46 -11.83
C LEU A 47 -8.96 -5.92 -12.30
N LYS A 48 -9.11 -6.10 -13.60
CA LYS A 48 -10.33 -6.65 -14.20
C LYS A 48 -10.32 -8.17 -14.21
N TYR A 49 -9.16 -8.76 -14.42
CA TYR A 49 -8.98 -10.21 -14.49
C TYR A 49 -8.29 -10.69 -13.23
N PHE A 50 -9.03 -11.39 -12.42
CA PHE A 50 -8.52 -11.90 -11.14
C PHE A 50 -9.29 -13.16 -10.75
N HIS A 51 -8.74 -13.90 -9.81
CA HIS A 51 -9.37 -15.14 -9.33
C HIS A 51 -9.10 -15.28 -7.84
N CYS A 52 -10.17 -15.42 -7.07
CA CYS A 52 -10.09 -15.74 -5.64
C CYS A 52 -10.46 -17.21 -5.49
N ALA A 53 -9.47 -18.06 -5.30
CA ALA A 53 -9.65 -19.50 -5.29
C ALA A 53 -10.24 -20.03 -3.99
N GLY A 54 -10.84 -21.21 -4.08
CA GLY A 54 -11.30 -21.95 -2.92
C GLY A 54 -12.66 -21.53 -2.39
N LYS A 55 -12.97 -21.94 -1.16
CA LYS A 55 -14.23 -21.66 -0.50
C LYS A 55 -14.15 -20.43 0.41
N SER A 56 -13.27 -19.50 0.08
CA SER A 56 -13.16 -18.25 0.82
C SER A 56 -14.41 -17.40 0.63
N HIS A 57 -14.81 -16.68 1.68
CA HIS A 57 -15.88 -15.71 1.57
C HIS A 57 -15.43 -14.40 0.92
N PHE A 58 -14.13 -14.26 0.61
CA PHE A 58 -13.63 -13.10 -0.10
C PHE A 58 -13.87 -13.25 -1.59
N SER A 59 -14.49 -12.24 -2.19
CA SER A 59 -14.74 -12.19 -3.64
C SER A 59 -13.79 -11.25 -4.37
N GLY A 60 -12.96 -10.53 -3.63
CA GLY A 60 -11.99 -9.60 -4.18
C GLY A 60 -10.87 -9.33 -3.18
N PHE A 61 -9.92 -8.51 -3.59
CA PHE A 61 -8.80 -8.17 -2.72
C PHE A 61 -8.21 -6.82 -3.03
N ILE A 62 -7.50 -6.29 -2.03
CA ILE A 62 -6.61 -5.15 -2.17
C ILE A 62 -5.25 -5.60 -1.64
N HIS A 63 -4.22 -5.38 -2.43
CA HIS A 63 -2.85 -5.62 -2.00
C HIS A 63 -2.06 -4.32 -2.09
N LEU A 64 -1.54 -3.87 -0.96
CA LEU A 64 -0.69 -2.69 -0.88
C LEU A 64 0.76 -3.13 -0.71
N GLU A 65 1.60 -2.74 -1.65
CA GLU A 65 3.04 -2.98 -1.56
C GLU A 65 3.73 -1.64 -1.31
N ILE A 66 4.49 -1.57 -0.23
CA ILE A 66 5.29 -0.40 0.11
C ILE A 66 6.75 -0.79 0.06
N SER A 67 7.50 -0.17 -0.85
CA SER A 67 8.93 -0.42 -1.00
C SER A 67 9.70 0.76 -0.40
N LEU A 68 10.55 0.44 0.58
CA LEU A 68 11.39 1.41 1.28
C LEU A 68 12.86 1.00 1.13
N LEU A 69 13.75 1.98 1.11
CA LEU A 69 15.18 1.66 1.19
C LEU A 69 15.44 0.90 2.48
N SER A 70 16.28 -0.12 2.42
CA SER A 70 16.60 -0.99 3.55
C SER A 70 17.15 -0.19 4.73
N GLY A 71 16.94 -0.70 5.94
CA GLY A 71 17.46 -0.10 7.15
C GLY A 71 16.43 0.19 8.25
N ARG A 72 15.12 0.03 7.96
CA ARG A 72 14.08 0.15 8.99
C ARG A 72 13.96 -1.18 9.71
N ASP A 73 13.74 -1.11 11.04
CA ASP A 73 13.59 -2.31 11.83
C ASP A 73 12.17 -2.90 11.71
N GLU A 74 11.96 -4.07 12.28
CA GLU A 74 10.70 -4.78 12.19
C GLU A 74 9.54 -4.03 12.86
N GLU A 75 9.81 -3.34 13.96
CA GLU A 75 8.77 -2.58 14.66
C GLU A 75 8.22 -1.46 13.78
N VAL A 76 9.09 -0.71 13.12
CA VAL A 76 8.69 0.36 12.22
C VAL A 76 7.82 -0.22 11.09
N LYS A 77 8.26 -1.31 10.47
CA LYS A 77 7.51 -1.93 9.38
C LYS A 77 6.17 -2.47 9.85
N THR A 78 6.10 -3.07 11.04
CA THR A 78 4.86 -3.58 11.61
C THR A 78 3.86 -2.44 11.84
N ASN A 79 4.30 -1.34 12.41
CA ASN A 79 3.44 -0.20 12.66
C ASN A 79 2.90 0.41 11.38
N ILE A 80 3.74 0.54 10.36
CA ILE A 80 3.31 1.01 9.05
C ILE A 80 2.24 0.08 8.47
N GLY A 81 2.49 -1.23 8.49
CA GLY A 81 1.57 -2.22 7.95
C GLY A 81 0.20 -2.17 8.62
N LYS A 82 0.18 -2.09 9.94
CA LYS A 82 -1.07 -2.04 10.70
C LYS A 82 -1.86 -0.77 10.42
N GLU A 83 -1.19 0.39 10.43
CA GLU A 83 -1.88 1.66 10.20
C GLU A 83 -2.38 1.78 8.77
N CYS A 84 -1.59 1.37 7.78
CA CYS A 84 -2.01 1.38 6.40
C CYS A 84 -3.20 0.45 6.17
N SER A 85 -3.20 -0.72 6.80
CA SER A 85 -4.33 -1.65 6.72
C SER A 85 -5.62 -1.01 7.25
N ARG A 86 -5.54 -0.33 8.39
CA ARG A 86 -6.73 0.36 8.96
C ARG A 86 -7.23 1.45 8.03
N ILE A 87 -6.33 2.23 7.43
CA ILE A 87 -6.71 3.29 6.49
C ILE A 87 -7.44 2.70 5.29
N ILE A 88 -6.89 1.64 4.68
CA ILE A 88 -7.53 0.99 3.54
C ILE A 88 -8.92 0.50 3.93
N GLN A 89 -9.04 -0.20 5.06
CA GLN A 89 -10.32 -0.73 5.51
C GLN A 89 -11.37 0.36 5.68
N SER A 90 -10.96 1.55 6.14
CA SER A 90 -11.88 2.67 6.34
C SER A 90 -12.43 3.24 5.04
N PHE A 91 -11.81 2.94 3.90
CA PHE A 91 -12.20 3.42 2.58
C PHE A 91 -13.17 2.49 1.84
N ILE A 92 -13.50 1.32 2.40
CA ILE A 92 -14.22 0.27 1.68
C ILE A 92 -15.58 0.03 2.30
N GLU A 93 -16.64 0.01 1.49
CA GLU A 93 -17.99 -0.32 1.94
C GLU A 93 -18.19 -1.81 2.11
N ASN A 94 -17.73 -2.61 1.14
CA ASN A 94 -17.90 -4.07 1.15
C ASN A 94 -16.72 -4.80 1.77
N ILE A 95 -16.24 -4.29 2.92
CA ILE A 95 -15.02 -4.81 3.56
C ILE A 95 -15.10 -6.30 3.91
N ALA A 96 -16.29 -6.81 4.23
CA ALA A 96 -16.45 -8.22 4.57
C ALA A 96 -16.14 -9.15 3.40
N GLU A 97 -16.23 -8.65 2.17
CA GLU A 97 -16.00 -9.42 0.94
C GLU A 97 -14.59 -9.22 0.37
N ILE A 98 -13.85 -8.27 0.90
CA ILE A 98 -12.55 -7.86 0.33
C ILE A 98 -11.43 -8.19 1.31
N GLN A 99 -10.48 -9.01 0.87
CA GLN A 99 -9.29 -9.27 1.66
C GLN A 99 -8.30 -8.13 1.45
N VAL A 100 -7.78 -7.58 2.54
CA VAL A 100 -6.77 -6.52 2.49
C VAL A 100 -5.45 -7.09 2.97
N SER A 101 -4.41 -6.90 2.17
CA SER A 101 -3.05 -7.27 2.57
C SER A 101 -2.10 -6.11 2.34
N VAL A 102 -1.10 -6.02 3.22
CA VAL A 102 -0.07 -4.98 3.13
C VAL A 102 1.29 -5.66 3.23
N GLU A 103 2.16 -5.34 2.30
CA GLU A 103 3.50 -5.89 2.25
C GLU A 103 4.53 -4.76 2.30
N LEU A 104 5.48 -4.85 3.20
CA LEU A 104 6.62 -3.94 3.28
C LEU A 104 7.82 -4.64 2.64
N ARG A 105 8.42 -3.99 1.65
CA ARG A 105 9.59 -4.52 0.93
C ARG A 105 10.80 -3.62 1.14
N ASP A 106 11.93 -4.24 1.45
CA ASP A 106 13.19 -3.52 1.50
C ASP A 106 13.79 -3.43 0.10
N MET A 107 14.17 -2.22 -0.30
CA MET A 107 14.93 -2.01 -1.54
C MET A 107 16.40 -1.91 -1.18
N ASP A 108 17.24 -2.61 -1.94
CA ASP A 108 18.68 -2.54 -1.78
C ASP A 108 19.16 -1.12 -2.14
N ARG A 109 19.82 -0.47 -1.18
CA ARG A 109 20.36 0.88 -1.39
C ARG A 109 21.36 0.94 -2.53
N ASN A 110 22.08 -0.14 -2.77
CA ASN A 110 23.06 -0.23 -3.83
C ASN A 110 22.45 -0.51 -5.20
N GLY A 111 21.19 -0.92 -5.22
CA GLY A 111 20.48 -1.24 -6.46
C GLY A 111 19.39 -0.25 -6.85
N TYR A 112 19.31 0.90 -6.18
CA TYR A 112 18.26 1.89 -6.43
C TYR A 112 18.87 3.22 -6.88
N PHE A 113 18.48 3.66 -8.05
CA PHE A 113 19.03 4.87 -8.67
C PHE A 113 17.92 5.80 -9.11
N THR A 114 18.07 7.09 -8.87
CA THR A 114 17.17 8.12 -9.37
C THR A 114 17.96 9.12 -10.22
N THR A 115 17.27 9.84 -11.09
CA THR A 115 17.94 10.84 -11.95
C THR A 115 18.61 11.95 -11.13
N ASN A 116 18.11 12.24 -9.95
CA ASN A 116 18.67 13.27 -9.08
C ASN A 116 20.00 12.86 -8.44
N GLN A 117 20.38 11.59 -8.55
CA GLN A 117 21.60 11.05 -7.97
C GLN A 117 22.68 10.78 -9.00
N LEU A 118 22.39 11.03 -10.28
CA LEU A 118 23.31 10.76 -11.38
C LEU A 118 24.16 11.95 -11.74
#